data_3750fafb7a6cd6b45bc6feda63165da3
#
_entry.id   3750fafb7a6cd6b45bc6feda63165da3
#
_cell.length_a   1.000
_cell.length_b   1.000
_cell.length_c   1.000
_cell.angle_alpha   90.00
_cell.angle_beta   90.00
_cell.angle_gamma   90.00
#
_symmetry.space_group_name_H-M   'P 1'
#
loop_
_entity.id
_entity.type
_entity.pdbx_description
1 polymer ?
#
loop_
_entity_poly.entity_id
_entity_poly.type
_entity_poly.pdbx_seq_one_letter_code
_entity_poly.pdbx_strand_id
1 'polypeptide(L)'
;AGLYEIAHGLPFTELLARHGVSPDQVKGALLGGYFAGLLNRDVLDATLDHETLRRLGTGLGAGAITVITDDCPVAVAASVLAYFDRENASQCGSCFNGTAAMAAVGGALRDGMATSEDLERLRRWSVLLRGRGACATLDAACNVAGSLLAQFPHAVDRHLDNACETCRVGVFRADRPYEVEPG
;
A
#
# COMPACT_ATOMS: atom_id res chain seq x y z
N ALA A 1 0.27 11.30 14.45
CA ALA A 1 -0.81 10.31 14.29
C ALA A 1 -1.84 10.51 15.40
N GLY A 2 -3.13 10.21 15.12
CA GLY A 2 -4.20 10.34 16.11
C GLY A 2 -5.54 9.85 15.55
N LEU A 3 -6.54 9.78 16.43
CA LEU A 3 -7.92 9.48 16.07
C LEU A 3 -8.72 10.78 16.05
N TYR A 4 -9.43 11.02 14.97
CA TYR A 4 -10.16 12.28 14.74
C TYR A 4 -11.56 12.00 14.24
N GLU A 5 -12.50 12.79 14.71
CA GLU A 5 -13.85 12.85 14.14
C GLU A 5 -13.86 13.92 13.05
N ILE A 6 -14.32 13.54 11.86
CA ILE A 6 -14.40 14.42 10.69
C ILE A 6 -15.78 14.32 10.04
N ALA A 7 -16.21 15.40 9.38
CA ALA A 7 -17.41 15.36 8.58
C ALA A 7 -17.24 14.43 7.36
N HIS A 8 -18.28 13.67 7.02
CA HIS A 8 -18.33 12.89 5.79
C HIS A 8 -18.23 13.84 4.58
N GLY A 9 -17.39 13.47 3.61
CA GLY A 9 -17.15 14.32 2.44
C GLY A 9 -16.14 15.46 2.67
N LEU A 10 -15.39 15.44 3.80
CA LEU A 10 -14.31 16.40 4.01
C LEU A 10 -13.29 16.30 2.87
N PRO A 11 -12.86 17.41 2.24
CA PRO A 11 -11.77 17.39 1.28
C PRO A 11 -10.48 16.86 1.91
N PHE A 12 -9.75 15.99 1.19
CA PHE A 12 -8.50 15.42 1.70
C PHE A 12 -7.46 16.51 2.02
N THR A 13 -7.41 17.57 1.21
CA THR A 13 -6.52 18.72 1.45
C THR A 13 -6.85 19.47 2.73
N GLU A 14 -8.13 19.53 3.13
CA GLU A 14 -8.51 20.13 4.41
C GLU A 14 -8.05 19.25 5.59
N LEU A 15 -8.13 17.93 5.45
CA LEU A 15 -7.56 17.02 6.46
C LEU A 15 -6.05 17.25 6.59
N LEU A 16 -5.32 17.36 5.49
CA LEU A 16 -3.87 17.65 5.51
C LEU A 16 -3.57 18.98 6.23
N ALA A 17 -4.33 20.04 5.90
CA ALA A 17 -4.15 21.36 6.50
C ALA A 17 -4.34 21.34 8.03
N ARG A 18 -5.32 20.58 8.54
CA ARG A 18 -5.56 20.40 9.98
C ARG A 18 -4.37 19.74 10.69
N HIS A 19 -3.53 19.02 9.96
CA HIS A 19 -2.34 18.32 10.47
C HIS A 19 -1.02 18.99 10.08
N GLY A 20 -1.06 20.16 9.45
CA GLY A 20 0.14 20.90 9.05
C GLY A 20 0.94 20.22 7.93
N VAL A 21 0.31 19.36 7.14
CA VAL A 21 0.93 18.70 5.99
C VAL A 21 0.66 19.52 4.74
N SER A 22 1.74 19.94 4.05
CA SER A 22 1.62 20.62 2.77
C SER A 22 1.26 19.63 1.66
N PRO A 23 0.30 19.95 0.76
CA PRO A 23 0.00 19.13 -0.41
C PRO A 23 1.21 18.82 -1.30
N ASP A 24 2.21 19.72 -1.34
CA ASP A 24 3.43 19.53 -2.14
C ASP A 24 4.31 18.39 -1.62
N GLN A 25 4.21 18.06 -0.35
CA GLN A 25 4.95 16.96 0.28
C GLN A 25 4.32 15.60 0.01
N VAL A 26 3.06 15.56 -0.43
CA VAL A 26 2.31 14.32 -0.59
C VAL A 26 2.72 13.60 -1.87
N LYS A 27 3.20 12.39 -1.75
CA LYS A 27 3.44 11.45 -2.85
C LYS A 27 2.23 10.57 -3.16
N GLY A 28 1.41 10.33 -2.13
CA GLY A 28 0.20 9.50 -2.19
C GLY A 28 -0.31 9.14 -0.81
N ALA A 29 -1.21 8.17 -0.73
CA ALA A 29 -1.75 7.69 0.53
C ALA A 29 -2.18 6.22 0.45
N LEU A 30 -2.18 5.56 1.62
CA LEU A 30 -2.97 4.36 1.89
C LEU A 30 -4.28 4.81 2.52
N LEU A 31 -5.39 4.41 1.94
CA LEU A 31 -6.74 4.72 2.42
C LEU A 31 -7.45 3.45 2.87
N GLY A 32 -8.25 3.54 3.93
CA GLY A 32 -8.94 2.38 4.49
C GLY A 32 -8.01 1.36 5.16
N GLY A 33 -6.90 1.81 5.72
CA GLY A 33 -5.82 0.97 6.21
C GLY A 33 -5.04 0.33 5.06
N TYR A 34 -4.69 -0.95 5.20
CA TYR A 34 -3.91 -1.66 4.17
C TYR A 34 -4.78 -2.33 3.10
N PHE A 35 -6.12 -2.36 3.27
CA PHE A 35 -7.01 -3.19 2.46
C PHE A 35 -7.40 -2.57 1.12
N ALA A 36 -7.44 -1.25 1.01
CA ALA A 36 -7.89 -0.58 -0.21
C ALA A 36 -6.75 -0.28 -1.21
N GLY A 37 -5.50 -0.56 -0.84
CA GLY A 37 -4.33 -0.29 -1.68
C GLY A 37 -3.83 1.15 -1.58
N LEU A 38 -2.94 1.52 -2.51
CA LEU A 38 -2.31 2.83 -2.58
C LEU A 38 -3.02 3.71 -3.62
N LEU A 39 -3.05 5.00 -3.36
CA LEU A 39 -3.46 6.03 -4.30
C LEU A 39 -2.33 7.05 -4.43
N ASN A 40 -2.03 7.48 -5.65
CA ASN A 40 -1.02 8.50 -5.94
C ASN A 40 -1.50 9.91 -5.53
N ARG A 41 -0.94 10.95 -6.11
CA ARG A 41 -1.31 12.34 -5.80
C ARG A 41 -2.76 12.70 -6.15
N ASP A 42 -3.47 11.86 -6.91
CA ASP A 42 -4.90 12.07 -7.19
C ASP A 42 -5.75 12.05 -5.91
N VAL A 43 -5.18 11.58 -4.80
CA VAL A 43 -5.78 11.70 -3.47
C VAL A 43 -6.04 13.15 -3.05
N LEU A 44 -5.27 14.11 -3.56
CA LEU A 44 -5.44 15.54 -3.27
C LEU A 44 -6.75 16.12 -3.81
N ASP A 45 -7.29 15.51 -4.87
CA ASP A 45 -8.58 15.89 -5.46
C ASP A 45 -9.75 15.11 -4.86
N ALA A 46 -9.48 14.25 -3.87
CA ALA A 46 -10.49 13.41 -3.25
C ALA A 46 -11.25 14.14 -2.14
N THR A 47 -12.51 13.79 -2.00
CA THR A 47 -13.29 13.96 -0.78
C THR A 47 -13.38 12.63 -0.02
N LEU A 48 -13.41 12.70 1.31
CA LEU A 48 -13.46 11.51 2.17
C LEU A 48 -14.90 10.98 2.25
N ASP A 49 -15.34 10.44 1.13
CA ASP A 49 -16.63 9.77 0.94
C ASP A 49 -16.48 8.50 0.10
N HIS A 50 -17.45 7.62 0.20
CA HIS A 50 -17.42 6.34 -0.49
C HIS A 50 -17.46 6.43 -2.02
N GLU A 51 -18.15 7.43 -2.55
CA GLU A 51 -18.37 7.55 -4.00
C GLU A 51 -17.11 8.05 -4.69
N THR A 52 -16.52 9.12 -4.16
CA THR A 52 -15.29 9.70 -4.72
C THR A 52 -14.15 8.72 -4.64
N LEU A 53 -13.92 8.07 -3.48
CA LEU A 53 -12.83 7.12 -3.32
C LEU A 53 -13.01 5.88 -4.19
N ARG A 54 -14.24 5.40 -4.39
CA ARG A 54 -14.51 4.29 -5.30
C ARG A 54 -14.18 4.63 -6.75
N ARG A 55 -14.47 5.87 -7.20
CA ARG A 55 -14.11 6.34 -8.54
C ARG A 55 -12.59 6.39 -8.75
N LEU A 56 -11.84 6.68 -7.70
CA LEU A 56 -10.38 6.67 -7.68
C LEU A 56 -9.77 5.26 -7.49
N GLY A 57 -10.61 4.23 -7.42
CA GLY A 57 -10.16 2.84 -7.31
C GLY A 57 -9.72 2.43 -5.91
N THR A 58 -10.13 3.17 -4.87
CA THR A 58 -9.83 2.91 -3.46
C THR A 58 -11.09 2.98 -2.58
N GLY A 59 -10.96 3.05 -1.27
CA GLY A 59 -12.10 3.14 -0.36
C GLY A 59 -11.72 3.60 1.04
N LEU A 60 -12.72 4.10 1.79
CA LEU A 60 -12.53 4.54 3.18
C LEU A 60 -12.17 3.40 4.15
N GLY A 61 -12.65 2.18 3.87
CA GLY A 61 -12.45 1.03 4.75
C GLY A 61 -12.79 1.36 6.20
N ALA A 62 -11.85 1.12 7.10
CA ALA A 62 -11.95 1.43 8.54
C ALA A 62 -11.66 2.91 8.88
N GLY A 63 -11.52 3.79 7.90
CA GLY A 63 -11.18 5.20 8.11
C GLY A 63 -9.71 5.46 8.43
N ALA A 64 -8.86 4.45 8.41
CA ALA A 64 -7.42 4.64 8.62
C ALA A 64 -6.79 5.24 7.35
N ILE A 65 -6.03 6.31 7.52
CA ILE A 65 -5.35 7.04 6.44
C ILE A 65 -3.88 7.18 6.79
N THR A 66 -3.01 6.70 5.91
CA THR A 66 -1.57 6.92 6.00
C THR A 66 -1.12 7.75 4.81
N VAL A 67 -0.65 8.96 5.07
CA VAL A 67 -0.13 9.87 4.02
C VAL A 67 1.33 9.54 3.76
N ILE A 68 1.69 9.37 2.49
CA ILE A 68 3.06 9.10 2.05
C ILE A 68 3.70 10.44 1.66
N THR A 69 4.65 10.91 2.46
CA THR A 69 5.39 12.15 2.23
C THR A 69 6.85 11.85 1.87
N ASP A 70 7.65 11.41 2.84
CA ASP A 70 9.09 11.18 2.67
C ASP A 70 9.41 9.77 2.18
N ASP A 71 8.58 8.79 2.55
CA ASP A 71 8.77 7.40 2.21
C ASP A 71 8.65 7.12 0.70
N CYS A 72 9.33 6.06 0.27
CA CYS A 72 9.17 5.54 -1.07
C CYS A 72 7.88 4.69 -1.18
N PRO A 73 6.97 4.95 -2.13
CA PRO A 73 5.76 4.15 -2.30
C PRO A 73 6.01 2.65 -2.51
N VAL A 74 7.14 2.28 -3.15
CA VAL A 74 7.54 0.87 -3.32
C VAL A 74 7.91 0.27 -1.96
N ALA A 75 8.64 0.98 -1.11
CA ALA A 75 8.99 0.50 0.23
C ALA A 75 7.76 0.34 1.11
N VAL A 76 6.81 1.29 1.03
CA VAL A 76 5.53 1.19 1.74
C VAL A 76 4.74 -0.04 1.28
N ALA A 77 4.59 -0.23 -0.04
CA ALA A 77 3.89 -1.39 -0.59
C ALA A 77 4.55 -2.71 -0.19
N ALA A 78 5.89 -2.81 -0.30
CA ALA A 78 6.64 -4.00 0.10
C ALA A 78 6.42 -4.35 1.58
N SER A 79 6.41 -3.34 2.46
CA SER A 79 6.15 -3.54 3.89
C SER A 79 4.74 -4.02 4.18
N VAL A 80 3.74 -3.49 3.46
CA VAL A 80 2.35 -3.94 3.61
C VAL A 80 2.15 -5.35 3.05
N LEU A 81 2.79 -5.70 1.93
CA LEU A 81 2.77 -7.07 1.41
C LEU A 81 3.42 -8.06 2.39
N ALA A 82 4.55 -7.69 3.00
CA ALA A 82 5.19 -8.50 4.04
C ALA A 82 4.31 -8.63 5.29
N TYR A 83 3.54 -7.60 5.64
CA TYR A 83 2.54 -7.68 6.70
C TYR A 83 1.48 -8.74 6.38
N PHE A 84 0.90 -8.76 5.18
CA PHE A 84 -0.10 -9.76 4.80
C PHE A 84 0.46 -11.17 4.75
N ASP A 85 1.71 -11.35 4.38
CA ASP A 85 2.39 -12.65 4.42
C ASP A 85 2.54 -13.14 5.86
N ARG A 86 2.96 -12.29 6.78
CA ARG A 86 3.16 -12.64 8.18
C ARG A 86 1.86 -12.87 8.95
N GLU A 87 0.83 -12.03 8.71
CA GLU A 87 -0.40 -11.99 9.50
C GLU A 87 -1.56 -12.82 8.91
N ASN A 88 -1.35 -13.53 7.81
CA ASN A 88 -2.39 -14.41 7.29
C ASN A 88 -2.57 -15.63 8.20
N ALA A 89 -3.79 -16.16 8.24
CA ALA A 89 -4.13 -17.27 9.13
C ALA A 89 -3.62 -18.64 8.64
N SER A 90 -2.90 -18.71 7.54
CA SER A 90 -2.35 -19.94 6.92
C SER A 90 -3.38 -21.04 6.64
N GLN A 91 -4.67 -20.69 6.52
CA GLN A 91 -5.75 -21.65 6.32
C GLN A 91 -6.08 -21.89 4.84
N CYS A 92 -6.01 -20.85 4.01
CA CYS A 92 -6.33 -20.94 2.58
C CYS A 92 -5.04 -21.05 1.77
N GLY A 93 -4.84 -22.14 1.04
CA GLY A 93 -3.61 -22.38 0.26
C GLY A 93 -3.29 -21.26 -0.73
N SER A 94 -4.30 -20.69 -1.41
CA SER A 94 -4.12 -19.53 -2.31
C SER A 94 -3.73 -18.26 -1.56
N CYS A 95 -4.23 -18.04 -0.34
CA CYS A 95 -3.84 -16.91 0.49
C CYS A 95 -2.41 -17.08 0.99
N PHE A 96 -2.10 -18.16 1.65
CA PHE A 96 -0.77 -18.45 2.19
C PHE A 96 0.33 -18.35 1.13
N ASN A 97 0.17 -19.07 0.00
CA ASN A 97 1.18 -19.02 -1.07
C ASN A 97 1.16 -17.67 -1.83
N GLY A 98 -0.01 -17.08 -2.03
CA GLY A 98 -0.15 -15.84 -2.78
C GLY A 98 0.43 -14.64 -2.05
N THR A 99 0.20 -14.49 -0.75
CA THR A 99 0.78 -13.41 0.05
C THR A 99 2.31 -13.53 0.13
N ALA A 100 2.83 -14.76 0.36
CA ALA A 100 4.26 -15.03 0.37
C ALA A 100 4.94 -14.66 -0.97
N ALA A 101 4.34 -15.07 -2.09
CA ALA A 101 4.87 -14.77 -3.42
C ALA A 101 4.87 -13.27 -3.71
N MET A 102 3.77 -12.55 -3.41
CA MET A 102 3.69 -11.10 -3.60
C MET A 102 4.64 -10.35 -2.67
N ALA A 103 4.80 -10.77 -1.42
CA ALA A 103 5.75 -10.19 -0.48
C ALA A 103 7.20 -10.37 -0.94
N ALA A 104 7.56 -11.54 -1.45
CA ALA A 104 8.89 -11.82 -1.99
C ALA A 104 9.23 -10.89 -3.17
N VAL A 105 8.31 -10.73 -4.13
CA VAL A 105 8.53 -9.81 -5.27
C VAL A 105 8.54 -8.35 -4.80
N GLY A 106 7.65 -7.96 -3.89
CA GLY A 106 7.65 -6.61 -3.33
C GLY A 106 8.96 -6.26 -2.63
N GLY A 107 9.50 -7.20 -1.85
CA GLY A 107 10.81 -7.07 -1.21
C GLY A 107 11.95 -6.98 -2.21
N ALA A 108 11.98 -7.87 -3.21
CA ALA A 108 12.98 -7.85 -4.27
C ALA A 108 12.94 -6.52 -5.06
N LEU A 109 11.75 -6.02 -5.36
CA LEU A 109 11.59 -4.72 -6.03
C LEU A 109 12.15 -3.58 -5.18
N ARG A 110 11.78 -3.51 -3.88
CA ARG A 110 12.32 -2.51 -2.95
C ARG A 110 13.85 -2.52 -2.93
N ASP A 111 14.44 -3.70 -2.96
CA ASP A 111 15.90 -3.89 -2.82
C ASP A 111 16.64 -3.79 -4.17
N GLY A 112 15.94 -3.45 -5.27
CA GLY A 112 16.53 -3.32 -6.61
C GLY A 112 16.98 -4.65 -7.23
N MET A 113 16.37 -5.74 -6.79
CA MET A 113 16.70 -7.11 -7.22
C MET A 113 15.61 -7.76 -8.09
N ALA A 114 14.46 -7.10 -8.26
CA ALA A 114 13.38 -7.59 -9.08
C ALA A 114 13.70 -7.43 -10.57
N THR A 115 13.14 -8.33 -11.36
CA THR A 115 13.21 -8.31 -12.82
C THR A 115 11.86 -7.88 -13.42
N SER A 116 11.84 -7.55 -14.72
CA SER A 116 10.59 -7.29 -15.44
C SER A 116 9.64 -8.50 -15.40
N GLU A 117 10.18 -9.72 -15.43
CA GLU A 117 9.39 -10.95 -15.29
C GLU A 117 8.70 -11.04 -13.92
N ASP A 118 9.37 -10.63 -12.85
CA ASP A 118 8.79 -10.59 -11.50
C ASP A 118 7.63 -9.61 -11.43
N LEU A 119 7.72 -8.45 -12.10
CA LEU A 119 6.62 -7.49 -12.19
C LEU A 119 5.44 -8.04 -12.99
N GLU A 120 5.69 -8.78 -14.06
CA GLU A 120 4.62 -9.45 -14.82
C GLU A 120 3.91 -10.49 -13.97
N ARG A 121 4.66 -11.27 -13.18
CA ARG A 121 4.10 -12.21 -12.20
C ARG A 121 3.26 -11.48 -11.14
N LEU A 122 3.78 -10.39 -10.57
CA LEU A 122 3.07 -9.59 -9.57
C LEU A 122 1.75 -9.03 -10.13
N ARG A 123 1.79 -8.48 -11.35
CA ARG A 123 0.60 -8.00 -12.08
C ARG A 123 -0.42 -9.13 -12.27
N ARG A 124 0.03 -10.28 -12.73
CA ARG A 124 -0.83 -11.45 -12.94
C ARG A 124 -1.47 -11.93 -11.64
N TRP A 125 -0.71 -12.04 -10.56
CA TRP A 125 -1.23 -12.48 -9.26
C TRP A 125 -2.22 -11.47 -8.67
N SER A 126 -1.99 -10.18 -8.81
CA SER A 126 -2.90 -9.14 -8.33
C SER A 126 -4.31 -9.21 -8.95
N VAL A 127 -4.45 -9.89 -10.08
CA VAL A 127 -5.73 -10.13 -10.76
C VAL A 127 -6.26 -11.54 -10.48
N LEU A 128 -5.43 -12.57 -10.68
CA LEU A 128 -5.90 -13.97 -10.66
C LEU A 128 -6.18 -14.52 -9.26
N LEU A 129 -5.58 -13.95 -8.22
CA LEU A 129 -5.74 -14.42 -6.85
C LEU A 129 -6.95 -13.80 -6.13
N ARG A 130 -7.58 -12.78 -6.72
CA ARG A 130 -8.77 -12.15 -6.15
C ARG A 130 -9.92 -13.16 -5.97
N GLY A 131 -10.59 -13.07 -4.82
CA GLY A 131 -11.71 -13.94 -4.46
C GLY A 131 -11.34 -15.40 -4.17
N ARG A 132 -10.03 -15.71 -4.08
CA ARG A 132 -9.56 -17.09 -3.83
C ARG A 132 -9.24 -17.38 -2.37
N GLY A 133 -9.41 -16.42 -1.49
CA GLY A 133 -9.33 -16.57 -0.04
C GLY A 133 -10.72 -16.69 0.59
N ALA A 134 -10.81 -17.25 1.81
CA ALA A 134 -12.06 -17.28 2.58
C ALA A 134 -12.41 -15.91 3.19
N CYS A 135 -11.46 -14.99 3.25
CA CYS A 135 -11.62 -13.62 3.74
C CYS A 135 -10.90 -12.63 2.81
N ALA A 136 -11.00 -11.33 3.14
CA ALA A 136 -10.47 -10.27 2.30
C ALA A 136 -8.93 -10.08 2.36
N THR A 137 -8.19 -10.86 3.15
CA THR A 137 -6.72 -10.69 3.32
C THR A 137 -5.97 -10.83 1.99
N LEU A 138 -6.28 -11.87 1.20
CA LEU A 138 -5.64 -12.07 -0.10
C LEU A 138 -6.03 -10.97 -1.10
N ASP A 139 -7.30 -10.54 -1.09
CA ASP A 139 -7.78 -9.46 -1.94
C ASP A 139 -7.10 -8.12 -1.59
N ALA A 140 -6.83 -7.89 -0.30
CA ALA A 140 -6.09 -6.71 0.15
C ALA A 140 -4.64 -6.73 -0.36
N ALA A 141 -3.94 -7.85 -0.28
CA ALA A 141 -2.61 -7.99 -0.86
C ALA A 141 -2.64 -7.76 -2.39
N CYS A 142 -3.66 -8.29 -3.08
CA CYS A 142 -3.88 -8.03 -4.51
C CYS A 142 -4.12 -6.53 -4.79
N ASN A 143 -4.87 -5.83 -3.92
CA ASN A 143 -5.10 -4.38 -4.05
C ASN A 143 -3.80 -3.61 -3.92
N VAL A 144 -2.97 -3.92 -2.93
CA VAL A 144 -1.67 -3.26 -2.73
C VAL A 144 -0.74 -3.49 -3.92
N ALA A 145 -0.60 -4.74 -4.38
CA ALA A 145 0.25 -5.07 -5.52
C ALA A 145 -0.24 -4.39 -6.80
N GLY A 146 -1.53 -4.48 -7.10
CA GLY A 146 -2.11 -3.89 -8.31
C GLY A 146 -2.05 -2.37 -8.30
N SER A 147 -2.36 -1.72 -7.18
CA SER A 147 -2.32 -0.27 -7.06
C SER A 147 -0.89 0.27 -7.10
N LEU A 148 0.10 -0.40 -6.52
CA LEU A 148 1.49 0.00 -6.67
C LEU A 148 1.87 0.11 -8.16
N LEU A 149 1.59 -0.95 -8.94
CA LEU A 149 1.94 -1.00 -10.36
C LEU A 149 1.17 0.02 -11.21
N ALA A 150 -0.09 0.31 -10.86
CA ALA A 150 -0.93 1.23 -11.60
C ALA A 150 -0.70 2.70 -11.23
N GLN A 151 -0.53 2.98 -9.95
CA GLN A 151 -0.50 4.34 -9.40
C GLN A 151 0.90 4.94 -9.32
N PHE A 152 1.94 4.09 -9.27
CA PHE A 152 3.33 4.52 -9.09
C PHE A 152 4.31 3.93 -10.12
N PRO A 153 3.99 3.90 -11.44
CA PRO A 153 4.83 3.26 -12.44
C PRO A 153 6.26 3.81 -12.44
N HIS A 154 6.43 5.13 -12.35
CA HIS A 154 7.77 5.74 -12.32
C HIS A 154 8.59 5.37 -11.07
N ALA A 155 7.94 5.11 -9.94
CA ALA A 155 8.64 4.64 -8.76
C ALA A 155 9.10 3.18 -8.95
N VAL A 156 8.27 2.37 -9.57
CA VAL A 156 8.58 0.97 -9.92
C VAL A 156 9.76 0.92 -10.90
N ASP A 157 9.73 1.71 -11.98
CA ASP A 157 10.82 1.77 -12.98
C ASP A 157 12.15 2.15 -12.33
N ARG A 158 12.18 3.19 -11.47
CA ARG A 158 13.39 3.55 -10.75
C ARG A 158 13.97 2.42 -9.89
N HIS A 159 13.13 1.54 -9.38
CA HIS A 159 13.61 0.39 -8.61
C HIS A 159 14.15 -0.74 -9.50
N LEU A 160 13.59 -0.94 -10.69
CA LEU A 160 14.17 -1.86 -11.68
C LEU A 160 15.55 -1.40 -12.15
N ASP A 161 15.73 -0.09 -12.31
CA ASP A 161 17.00 0.52 -12.70
C ASP A 161 17.96 0.70 -11.51
N ASN A 162 17.59 0.24 -10.31
CA ASN A 162 18.34 0.42 -9.06
C ASN A 162 18.69 1.89 -8.75
N ALA A 163 17.81 2.82 -9.13
CA ALA A 163 18.03 4.26 -9.08
C ALA A 163 17.23 4.98 -7.97
N CYS A 164 16.63 4.24 -7.03
CA CYS A 164 15.87 4.84 -5.93
C CYS A 164 16.78 5.33 -4.80
N GLU A 165 17.01 6.63 -4.72
CA GLU A 165 17.83 7.24 -3.67
C GLU A 165 17.23 7.10 -2.28
N THR A 166 15.90 7.20 -2.13
CA THR A 166 15.22 7.07 -0.84
C THR A 166 15.48 5.72 -0.19
N CYS A 167 15.42 4.63 -0.97
CA CYS A 167 15.64 3.28 -0.47
C CYS A 167 17.12 2.96 -0.24
N ARG A 168 18.05 3.70 -0.86
CA ARG A 168 19.48 3.58 -0.60
C ARG A 168 19.90 4.12 0.76
N VAL A 169 19.25 5.19 1.23
CA VAL A 169 19.61 5.89 2.48
C VAL A 169 18.90 5.30 3.69
N GLY A 170 17.67 4.85 3.52
CA GLY A 170 16.87 4.25 4.60
C GLY A 170 15.61 3.61 4.06
N VAL A 171 15.37 2.38 4.46
CA VAL A 171 14.20 1.63 4.04
C VAL A 171 13.11 1.81 5.07
N PHE A 172 11.93 2.27 4.64
CA PHE A 172 10.73 2.14 5.44
C PHE A 172 10.55 0.66 5.81
N ARG A 173 10.56 0.39 7.10
CA ARG A 173 10.17 -0.90 7.66
C ARG A 173 8.91 -0.63 8.46
N ALA A 174 7.82 -1.31 8.12
CA ALA A 174 6.66 -1.33 9.00
C ALA A 174 7.14 -1.91 10.33
N ASP A 175 7.14 -1.07 11.38
CA ASP A 175 7.32 -1.56 12.72
C ASP A 175 6.31 -2.69 12.94
N ARG A 176 6.69 -3.71 13.70
CA ARG A 176 5.76 -4.74 14.12
C ARG A 176 4.84 -4.12 15.17
N PRO A 177 3.64 -3.63 14.79
CA PRO A 177 2.82 -2.83 15.72
C PRO A 177 2.26 -3.67 16.88
N TYR A 178 2.53 -4.97 16.89
CA TYR A 178 1.97 -5.94 17.85
C TYR A 178 3.01 -6.91 18.43
N GLU A 179 4.28 -6.58 18.43
CA GLU A 179 5.23 -7.32 19.27
C GLU A 179 4.90 -6.97 20.73
N VAL A 180 4.20 -7.89 21.39
CA VAL A 180 4.12 -7.91 22.85
C VAL A 180 5.50 -8.37 23.31
N GLU A 181 6.25 -7.51 23.98
CA GLU A 181 7.48 -7.96 24.66
C GLU A 181 7.08 -9.07 25.63
N PRO A 182 7.70 -10.26 25.54
CA PRO A 182 7.48 -11.28 26.54
C PRO A 182 7.95 -10.72 27.89
N GLY A 183 6.99 -10.55 28.83
CA GLY A 183 7.26 -10.14 30.19
C GLY A 183 8.08 -11.19 30.97
#